data_1d07adff56ced908223f2d3a68bb11ff
#
_entry.id   1d07adff56ced908223f2d3a68bb11ff
#
_cell.length_a   1.000
_cell.length_b   1.000
_cell.length_c   1.000
_cell.angle_alpha   90.00
_cell.angle_beta   90.00
_cell.angle_gamma   90.00
#
_symmetry.space_group_name_H-M   'P 1'
#
loop_
_entity.id
_entity.type
_entity.pdbx_description
1 polymer ?
#
loop_
_entity_poly.entity_id
_entity_poly.type
_entity_poly.pdbx_seq_one_letter_code
_entity_poly.pdbx_strand_id
1 'polypeptide(L)'
;MIPDELDPLRAATPRARQIVAAARVLLERDGWDRVTMRDLADEIGIRAPSLYKHFANKDALKAVLVGVALAESGAALRPVTGVAELIRDYRSVARATPNLYRLATVGPLDRGALPDGLEEWSGAPFFEVTGDPHAAQALWAAAHGMAILEIDGRFPAGELDRTWAELAAKFA
;
A
#
# COMPACT_ATOMS: atom_id res chain seq x y z
N MET A 1 -2.98 -6.02 13.62
CA MET A 1 -3.66 -4.77 14.08
C MET A 1 -2.68 -3.63 13.99
N ILE A 2 -3.09 -2.48 13.46
CA ILE A 2 -2.24 -1.28 13.34
C ILE A 2 -2.12 -0.63 14.72
N PRO A 3 -0.91 -0.36 15.24
CA PRO A 3 -0.72 0.46 16.43
C PRO A 3 -1.33 1.86 16.27
N ASP A 4 -1.96 2.39 17.31
CA ASP A 4 -2.69 3.67 17.22
C ASP A 4 -1.79 4.84 16.80
N GLU A 5 -0.54 4.87 17.25
CA GLU A 5 0.48 5.87 16.89
C GLU A 5 0.89 5.82 15.41
N LEU A 6 0.71 4.68 14.76
CA LEU A 6 1.03 4.45 13.33
C LEU A 6 -0.18 4.59 12.40
N ASP A 7 -1.40 4.80 12.93
CA ASP A 7 -2.59 4.99 12.11
C ASP A 7 -2.56 6.36 11.42
N PRO A 8 -2.43 6.42 10.09
CA PRO A 8 -2.42 7.70 9.35
C PRO A 8 -3.72 8.49 9.48
N LEU A 9 -4.79 7.83 9.94
CA LEU A 9 -6.11 8.43 10.15
C LEU A 9 -6.44 8.65 11.63
N ARG A 10 -5.49 8.48 12.55
CA ARG A 10 -5.71 8.63 13.99
C ARG A 10 -6.40 9.95 14.35
N ALA A 11 -5.87 11.06 13.87
CA ALA A 11 -6.41 12.41 14.11
C ALA A 11 -7.45 12.86 13.07
N ALA A 12 -7.83 11.99 12.13
CA ALA A 12 -8.73 12.37 11.04
C ALA A 12 -10.17 12.53 11.52
N THR A 13 -10.80 13.64 11.13
CA THR A 13 -12.24 13.84 11.35
C THR A 13 -13.06 12.81 10.58
N PRO A 14 -14.33 12.55 10.97
CA PRO A 14 -15.22 11.68 10.21
C PRO A 14 -15.31 12.06 8.73
N ARG A 15 -15.32 13.37 8.43
CA ARG A 15 -15.34 13.87 7.06
C ARG A 15 -14.04 13.56 6.32
N ALA A 16 -12.88 13.72 6.94
CA ALA A 16 -11.59 13.37 6.34
C ALA A 16 -11.52 11.87 6.02
N ARG A 17 -11.99 11.00 6.92
CA ARG A 17 -12.09 9.55 6.68
C ARG A 17 -13.00 9.22 5.49
N GLN A 18 -14.14 9.92 5.36
CA GLN A 18 -15.05 9.77 4.21
C GLN A 18 -14.36 10.17 2.90
N ILE A 19 -13.59 11.27 2.90
CA ILE A 19 -12.83 11.73 1.73
C ILE A 19 -11.80 10.68 1.33
N VAL A 20 -11.03 10.14 2.27
CA VAL A 20 -10.04 9.09 2.01
C VAL A 20 -10.71 7.83 1.45
N ALA A 21 -11.84 7.41 1.99
CA ALA A 21 -12.57 6.25 1.50
C ALA A 21 -13.03 6.44 0.04
N ALA A 22 -13.60 7.60 -0.29
CA ALA A 22 -14.01 7.93 -1.66
C ALA A 22 -12.80 8.02 -2.61
N ALA A 23 -11.69 8.61 -2.15
CA ALA A 23 -10.47 8.69 -2.93
C ALA A 23 -9.90 7.30 -3.27
N ARG A 24 -10.00 6.32 -2.36
CA ARG A 24 -9.63 4.91 -2.64
C ARG A 24 -10.49 4.30 -3.74
N VAL A 25 -11.81 4.53 -3.70
CA VAL A 25 -12.72 4.03 -4.74
C VAL A 25 -12.35 4.59 -6.11
N LEU A 26 -12.15 5.90 -6.20
CA LEU A 26 -11.75 6.56 -7.45
C LEU A 26 -10.36 6.10 -7.91
N LEU A 27 -9.42 5.97 -6.99
CA LEU A 27 -8.07 5.46 -7.27
C LEU A 27 -8.11 4.06 -7.89
N GLU A 28 -8.85 3.12 -7.31
CA GLU A 28 -8.94 1.76 -7.83
C GLU A 28 -9.66 1.70 -9.18
N ARG A 29 -10.68 2.54 -9.39
CA ARG A 29 -11.44 2.59 -10.64
C ARG A 29 -10.66 3.22 -11.79
N ASP A 30 -10.01 4.37 -11.55
CA ASP A 30 -9.53 5.26 -12.61
C ASP A 30 -7.99 5.42 -12.65
N GLY A 31 -7.30 5.03 -11.56
CA GLY A 31 -5.88 5.32 -11.33
C GLY A 31 -5.66 6.76 -10.83
N TRP A 32 -4.60 6.94 -10.03
CA TRP A 32 -4.36 8.22 -9.33
C TRP A 32 -4.20 9.43 -10.25
N ASP A 33 -3.58 9.26 -11.40
CA ASP A 33 -3.31 10.38 -12.32
C ASP A 33 -4.60 11.00 -12.84
N ARG A 34 -5.66 10.21 -13.00
CA ARG A 34 -6.97 10.67 -13.50
C ARG A 34 -7.85 11.25 -12.41
N VAL A 35 -7.64 10.89 -11.14
CA VAL A 35 -8.44 11.41 -10.01
C VAL A 35 -8.16 12.90 -9.82
N THR A 36 -9.22 13.73 -9.79
CA THR A 36 -9.14 15.14 -9.45
C THR A 36 -9.86 15.44 -8.15
N MET A 37 -9.50 16.56 -7.50
CA MET A 37 -10.22 17.03 -6.30
C MET A 37 -11.69 17.36 -6.61
N ARG A 38 -12.02 17.69 -7.85
CA ARG A 38 -13.40 17.93 -8.28
C ARG A 38 -14.18 16.63 -8.35
N ASP A 39 -13.64 15.59 -9.02
CA ASP A 39 -14.29 14.29 -9.10
C ASP A 39 -14.56 13.73 -7.68
N LEU A 40 -13.61 13.93 -6.78
CA LEU A 40 -13.75 13.52 -5.40
C LEU A 40 -14.86 14.29 -4.66
N ALA A 41 -15.00 15.59 -4.90
CA ALA A 41 -16.08 16.39 -4.34
C ALA A 41 -17.46 15.94 -4.85
N ASP A 42 -17.54 15.67 -6.14
CA ASP A 42 -18.75 15.19 -6.82
C ASP A 42 -19.14 13.79 -6.30
N GLU A 43 -18.16 12.89 -6.12
CA GLU A 43 -18.36 11.52 -5.59
C GLU A 43 -19.03 11.51 -4.20
N ILE A 44 -18.66 12.46 -3.32
CA ILE A 44 -19.22 12.53 -1.95
C ILE A 44 -20.28 13.62 -1.77
N GLY A 45 -20.72 14.24 -2.87
CA GLY A 45 -21.84 15.20 -2.86
C GLY A 45 -21.54 16.51 -2.13
N ILE A 46 -20.29 17.02 -2.20
CA ILE A 46 -19.91 18.29 -1.59
C ILE A 46 -19.30 19.26 -2.61
N ARG A 47 -19.16 20.52 -2.21
CA ARG A 47 -18.46 21.49 -3.05
C ARG A 47 -16.95 21.35 -2.92
N ALA A 48 -16.19 21.45 -4.00
CA ALA A 48 -14.74 21.34 -4.00
C ALA A 48 -14.02 22.21 -2.94
N PRO A 49 -14.43 23.47 -2.63
CA PRO A 49 -13.82 24.24 -1.55
C PRO A 49 -13.92 23.59 -0.16
N SER A 50 -14.88 22.70 0.05
CA SER A 50 -15.03 21.99 1.33
C SER A 50 -13.95 20.91 1.53
N LEU A 51 -13.40 20.35 0.44
CA LEU A 51 -12.29 19.39 0.52
C LEU A 51 -11.02 20.03 1.05
N TYR A 52 -10.74 21.26 0.60
CA TYR A 52 -9.52 21.99 0.97
C TYR A 52 -9.45 22.38 2.45
N LYS A 53 -10.57 22.25 3.19
CA LYS A 53 -10.57 22.36 4.66
C LYS A 53 -9.96 21.16 5.36
N HIS A 54 -9.87 20.01 4.65
CA HIS A 54 -9.38 18.73 5.18
C HIS A 54 -8.03 18.35 4.58
N PHE A 55 -7.84 18.61 3.28
CA PHE A 55 -6.61 18.32 2.55
C PHE A 55 -6.21 19.54 1.73
N ALA A 56 -5.05 20.11 1.99
CA ALA A 56 -4.57 21.33 1.34
C ALA A 56 -4.50 21.22 -0.19
N ASN A 57 -4.20 20.02 -0.69
CA ASN A 57 -4.09 19.72 -2.11
C ASN A 57 -4.19 18.19 -2.34
N LYS A 58 -4.08 17.77 -3.60
CA LYS A 58 -4.10 16.36 -4.00
C LYS A 58 -2.91 15.58 -3.43
N ASP A 59 -1.75 16.22 -3.26
CA ASP A 59 -0.55 15.55 -2.74
C ASP A 59 -0.67 15.27 -1.24
N ALA A 60 -1.29 16.17 -0.47
CA ALA A 60 -1.60 15.90 0.94
C ALA A 60 -2.55 14.71 1.12
N LEU A 61 -3.53 14.56 0.24
CA LEU A 61 -4.40 13.38 0.22
C LEU A 61 -3.65 12.12 -0.22
N LYS A 62 -2.77 12.24 -1.23
CA LYS A 62 -1.90 11.15 -1.68
C LYS A 62 -1.04 10.62 -0.52
N ALA A 63 -0.40 11.50 0.24
CA ALA A 63 0.45 11.11 1.36
C ALA A 63 -0.34 10.29 2.40
N VAL A 64 -1.56 10.69 2.71
CA VAL A 64 -2.43 9.92 3.62
C VAL A 64 -2.80 8.56 3.02
N LEU A 65 -3.12 8.47 1.73
CA LEU A 65 -3.41 7.20 1.06
C LEU A 65 -2.20 6.26 1.07
N VAL A 66 -1.00 6.77 0.85
CA VAL A 66 0.26 6.01 0.95
C VAL A 66 0.45 5.48 2.37
N GLY A 67 0.27 6.33 3.39
CA GLY A 67 0.33 5.90 4.78
C GLY A 67 -0.69 4.80 5.10
N VAL A 68 -1.94 4.94 4.66
CA VAL A 68 -2.99 3.92 4.83
C VAL A 68 -2.59 2.60 4.17
N ALA A 69 -2.04 2.65 2.95
CA ALA A 69 -1.60 1.45 2.25
C ALA A 69 -0.46 0.73 3.00
N LEU A 70 0.53 1.48 3.52
CA LEU A 70 1.62 0.91 4.31
C LEU A 70 1.11 0.30 5.62
N ALA A 71 0.21 0.99 6.33
CA ALA A 71 -0.39 0.51 7.57
C ALA A 71 -1.21 -0.77 7.36
N GLU A 72 -2.05 -0.80 6.34
CA GLU A 72 -2.86 -1.98 5.98
C GLU A 72 -1.98 -3.16 5.54
N SER A 73 -0.94 -2.91 4.71
CA SER A 73 0.01 -3.93 4.29
C SER A 73 0.75 -4.52 5.49
N GLY A 74 1.33 -3.68 6.34
CA GLY A 74 2.02 -4.14 7.54
C GLY A 74 1.13 -4.93 8.50
N ALA A 75 -0.15 -4.58 8.61
CA ALA A 75 -1.12 -5.35 9.41
C ALA A 75 -1.51 -6.68 8.75
N ALA A 76 -1.67 -6.70 7.43
CA ALA A 76 -2.03 -7.91 6.68
C ALA A 76 -0.89 -8.96 6.66
N LEU A 77 0.36 -8.50 6.74
CA LEU A 77 1.53 -9.38 6.79
C LEU A 77 1.84 -9.91 8.21
N ARG A 78 0.96 -9.69 9.20
CA ARG A 78 1.11 -10.15 10.59
C ARG A 78 -0.09 -10.96 11.08
N PRO A 79 0.14 -11.99 11.90
CA PRO A 79 1.45 -12.57 12.24
C PRO A 79 2.07 -13.29 11.05
N VAL A 80 3.39 -13.30 10.94
CA VAL A 80 4.12 -14.05 9.92
C VAL A 80 4.87 -15.20 10.56
N THR A 81 4.77 -16.41 10.00
CA THR A 81 5.38 -17.63 10.52
C THR A 81 6.53 -18.13 9.65
N GLY A 82 6.70 -17.56 8.44
CA GLY A 82 7.78 -17.92 7.53
C GLY A 82 7.67 -17.25 6.16
N VAL A 83 8.71 -17.42 5.37
CA VAL A 83 8.85 -16.76 4.06
C VAL A 83 7.71 -17.10 3.10
N ALA A 84 7.29 -18.36 3.05
CA ALA A 84 6.24 -18.79 2.12
C ALA A 84 4.87 -18.13 2.44
N GLU A 85 4.54 -17.98 3.72
CA GLU A 85 3.33 -17.29 4.16
C GLU A 85 3.41 -15.79 3.87
N LEU A 86 4.53 -15.15 4.23
CA LEU A 86 4.78 -13.75 3.94
C LEU A 86 4.58 -13.43 2.46
N ILE A 87 5.19 -14.21 1.57
CA ILE A 87 5.12 -14.00 0.12
C ILE A 87 3.71 -14.19 -0.43
N ARG A 88 2.98 -15.20 0.05
CA ARG A 88 1.58 -15.43 -0.30
C ARG A 88 0.70 -14.24 0.09
N ASP A 89 0.86 -13.74 1.32
CA ASP A 89 0.05 -12.66 1.86
C ASP A 89 0.42 -11.32 1.20
N TYR A 90 1.71 -11.08 0.95
CA TYR A 90 2.19 -9.92 0.19
C TYR A 90 1.58 -9.86 -1.22
N ARG A 91 1.60 -10.98 -1.95
CA ARG A 91 0.94 -11.11 -3.25
C ARG A 91 -0.56 -10.82 -3.17
N SER A 92 -1.22 -11.34 -2.15
CA SER A 92 -2.66 -11.14 -1.91
C SER A 92 -2.99 -9.66 -1.71
N VAL A 93 -2.23 -8.94 -0.88
CA VAL A 93 -2.37 -7.49 -0.66
C VAL A 93 -2.21 -6.71 -1.96
N ALA A 94 -1.15 -6.98 -2.73
CA ALA A 94 -0.87 -6.29 -3.98
C ALA A 94 -1.99 -6.48 -5.03
N ARG A 95 -2.58 -7.67 -5.08
CA ARG A 95 -3.68 -8.00 -6.02
C ARG A 95 -5.04 -7.48 -5.59
N ALA A 96 -5.27 -7.34 -4.29
CA ALA A 96 -6.56 -6.87 -3.77
C ALA A 96 -6.84 -5.39 -4.12
N THR A 97 -5.81 -4.55 -4.09
CA THR A 97 -5.91 -3.11 -4.39
C THR A 97 -4.73 -2.65 -5.25
N PRO A 98 -4.69 -3.03 -6.53
CA PRO A 98 -3.50 -2.86 -7.38
C PRO A 98 -3.11 -1.39 -7.60
N ASN A 99 -4.06 -0.48 -7.70
CA ASN A 99 -3.75 0.94 -7.89
C ASN A 99 -3.27 1.61 -6.60
N LEU A 100 -3.81 1.23 -5.44
CA LEU A 100 -3.32 1.68 -4.13
C LEU A 100 -1.92 1.12 -3.85
N TYR A 101 -1.70 -0.16 -4.19
CA TYR A 101 -0.37 -0.78 -4.09
C TYR A 101 0.66 -0.02 -4.94
N ARG A 102 0.34 0.28 -6.20
CA ARG A 102 1.22 1.09 -7.07
C ARG A 102 1.47 2.49 -6.49
N LEU A 103 0.42 3.14 -6.00
CA LEU A 103 0.54 4.48 -5.41
C LEU A 103 1.53 4.51 -4.25
N ALA A 104 1.55 3.45 -3.43
CA ALA A 104 2.39 3.35 -2.24
C ALA A 104 3.82 2.87 -2.53
N THR A 105 4.05 2.15 -3.65
CA THR A 105 5.31 1.44 -3.87
C THR A 105 6.08 1.89 -5.12
N VAL A 106 5.47 2.70 -5.99
CA VAL A 106 6.11 3.19 -7.22
C VAL A 106 6.45 4.67 -7.11
N GLY A 107 7.70 5.01 -7.37
CA GLY A 107 8.22 6.38 -7.28
C GLY A 107 8.81 6.71 -5.90
N PRO A 108 9.20 7.98 -5.70
CA PRO A 108 9.80 8.40 -4.43
C PRO A 108 8.78 8.42 -3.30
N LEU A 109 9.20 7.95 -2.12
CA LEU A 109 8.43 7.99 -0.89
C LEU A 109 8.74 9.29 -0.12
N ASP A 110 7.71 10.07 0.16
CA ASP A 110 7.80 11.23 1.06
C ASP A 110 7.67 10.76 2.52
N ARG A 111 8.80 10.41 3.12
CA ARG A 111 8.88 9.93 4.51
C ARG A 111 8.43 10.97 5.52
N GLY A 112 8.63 12.26 5.22
CA GLY A 112 8.23 13.36 6.11
C GLY A 112 6.71 13.54 6.23
N ALA A 113 5.94 12.93 5.33
CA ALA A 113 4.48 12.95 5.36
C ALA A 113 3.85 11.71 6.01
N LEU A 114 4.66 10.74 6.46
CA LEU A 114 4.20 9.53 7.13
C LEU A 114 4.27 9.65 8.66
N PRO A 115 3.44 8.92 9.42
CA PRO A 115 3.69 8.70 10.84
C PRO A 115 5.08 8.12 11.09
N ASP A 116 5.77 8.64 12.11
CA ASP A 116 7.11 8.18 12.48
C ASP A 116 7.12 6.67 12.77
N GLY A 117 8.06 5.95 12.14
CA GLY A 117 8.19 4.50 12.30
C GLY A 117 7.21 3.64 11.46
N LEU A 118 6.29 4.24 10.71
CA LEU A 118 5.32 3.47 9.93
C LEU A 118 5.99 2.65 8.81
N GLU A 119 6.97 3.23 8.10
CA GLU A 119 7.69 2.53 7.03
C GLU A 119 8.42 1.30 7.60
N GLU A 120 9.17 1.48 8.68
CA GLU A 120 9.91 0.42 9.35
C GLU A 120 8.97 -0.68 9.87
N TRP A 121 7.88 -0.28 10.53
CA TRP A 121 6.88 -1.21 11.04
C TRP A 121 6.22 -2.00 9.90
N SER A 122 5.88 -1.35 8.81
CA SER A 122 5.28 -2.00 7.63
C SER A 122 6.22 -3.03 7.00
N GLY A 123 7.52 -2.73 6.92
CA GLY A 123 8.55 -3.60 6.35
C GLY A 123 9.09 -4.67 7.28
N ALA A 124 8.88 -4.55 8.61
CA ALA A 124 9.46 -5.45 9.61
C ALA A 124 9.19 -6.96 9.36
N PRO A 125 8.03 -7.40 8.83
CA PRO A 125 7.81 -8.83 8.55
C PRO A 125 8.86 -9.47 7.65
N PHE A 126 9.45 -8.72 6.72
CA PHE A 126 10.53 -9.23 5.86
C PHE A 126 11.79 -9.52 6.67
N PHE A 127 12.11 -8.66 7.64
CA PHE A 127 13.23 -8.88 8.54
C PHE A 127 12.94 -10.01 9.54
N GLU A 128 11.73 -10.10 10.05
CA GLU A 128 11.30 -11.13 11.01
C GLU A 128 11.49 -12.55 10.45
N VAL A 129 11.27 -12.75 9.14
CA VAL A 129 11.43 -14.08 8.52
C VAL A 129 12.85 -14.37 8.01
N THR A 130 13.66 -13.34 7.71
CA THR A 130 15.00 -13.54 7.15
C THR A 130 16.10 -13.39 8.20
N GLY A 131 15.88 -12.62 9.28
CA GLY A 131 16.87 -12.32 10.30
C GLY A 131 18.06 -11.47 9.83
N ASP A 132 18.07 -11.04 8.56
CA ASP A 132 19.13 -10.25 7.96
C ASP A 132 18.55 -9.07 7.16
N PRO A 133 19.00 -7.82 7.37
CA PRO A 133 18.43 -6.66 6.73
C PRO A 133 18.65 -6.64 5.21
N HIS A 134 19.74 -7.20 4.70
CA HIS A 134 20.00 -7.24 3.26
C HIS A 134 19.19 -8.33 2.58
N ALA A 135 19.01 -9.48 3.22
CA ALA A 135 18.11 -10.53 2.75
C ALA A 135 16.65 -10.04 2.77
N ALA A 136 16.23 -9.31 3.80
CA ALA A 136 14.91 -8.69 3.88
C ALA A 136 14.65 -7.72 2.71
N GLN A 137 15.60 -6.85 2.42
CA GLN A 137 15.51 -5.92 1.29
C GLN A 137 15.47 -6.64 -0.06
N ALA A 138 16.31 -7.68 -0.23
CA ALA A 138 16.35 -8.47 -1.46
C ALA A 138 15.03 -9.24 -1.67
N LEU A 139 14.49 -9.85 -0.62
CA LEU A 139 13.21 -10.54 -0.65
C LEU A 139 12.06 -9.59 -1.00
N TRP A 140 12.01 -8.42 -0.33
CA TRP A 140 11.01 -7.40 -0.63
C TRP A 140 11.12 -6.90 -2.08
N ALA A 141 12.32 -6.59 -2.56
CA ALA A 141 12.53 -6.11 -3.93
C ALA A 141 12.10 -7.16 -4.97
N ALA A 142 12.40 -8.44 -4.74
CA ALA A 142 11.99 -9.52 -5.62
C ALA A 142 10.46 -9.72 -5.60
N ALA A 143 9.84 -9.73 -4.42
CA ALA A 143 8.38 -9.84 -4.26
C ALA A 143 7.66 -8.65 -4.91
N HIS A 144 8.17 -7.42 -4.72
CA HIS A 144 7.63 -6.21 -5.35
C HIS A 144 7.71 -6.30 -6.88
N GLY A 145 8.88 -6.67 -7.42
CA GLY A 145 9.03 -6.84 -8.87
C GLY A 145 8.07 -7.85 -9.45
N MET A 146 7.90 -9.00 -8.79
CA MET A 146 6.92 -10.00 -9.20
C MET A 146 5.48 -9.49 -9.13
N ALA A 147 5.11 -8.79 -8.05
CA ALA A 147 3.76 -8.23 -7.88
C ALA A 147 3.42 -7.22 -8.99
N ILE A 148 4.34 -6.28 -9.30
CA ILE A 148 4.14 -5.31 -10.39
C ILE A 148 4.00 -6.02 -11.74
N LEU A 149 4.86 -6.99 -12.05
CA LEU A 149 4.78 -7.74 -13.31
C LEU A 149 3.49 -8.56 -13.42
N GLU A 150 3.00 -9.11 -12.32
CA GLU A 150 1.72 -9.83 -12.29
C GLU A 150 0.53 -8.88 -12.51
N ILE A 151 0.49 -7.75 -11.78
CA ILE A 151 -0.55 -6.72 -11.93
C ILE A 151 -0.58 -6.14 -13.36
N ASP A 152 0.59 -6.00 -14.00
CA ASP A 152 0.73 -5.49 -15.37
C ASP A 152 0.49 -6.56 -16.45
N GLY A 153 0.17 -7.82 -16.05
CA GLY A 153 -0.06 -8.90 -17.01
C GLY A 153 1.19 -9.25 -17.83
N ARG A 154 2.39 -9.04 -17.29
CA ARG A 154 3.66 -9.24 -17.99
C ARG A 154 4.17 -10.68 -17.96
N PHE A 155 3.64 -11.52 -17.08
CA PHE A 155 3.94 -12.94 -17.08
C PHE A 155 3.17 -13.65 -18.20
N PRO A 156 3.79 -14.64 -18.86
CA PRO A 156 3.08 -15.51 -19.80
C PRO A 156 1.99 -16.29 -19.07
N ALA A 157 0.97 -16.70 -19.81
CA ALA A 157 -0.05 -17.61 -19.27
C ALA A 157 0.61 -18.91 -18.80
N GLY A 158 0.29 -19.35 -17.57
CA GLY A 158 0.85 -20.56 -16.98
C GLY A 158 0.83 -20.57 -15.47
N GLU A 159 1.71 -21.36 -14.87
CA GLU A 159 1.75 -21.66 -13.44
C GLU A 159 2.46 -20.54 -12.63
N LEU A 160 1.87 -19.37 -12.56
CA LEU A 160 2.46 -18.25 -11.82
C LEU A 160 2.59 -18.55 -10.31
N ASP A 161 1.68 -19.36 -9.76
CA ASP A 161 1.75 -19.81 -8.36
C ASP A 161 3.05 -20.56 -8.06
N ARG A 162 3.53 -21.37 -9.04
CA ARG A 162 4.82 -22.03 -8.93
C ARG A 162 5.98 -21.03 -8.91
N THR A 163 5.92 -19.98 -9.73
CA THR A 163 6.95 -18.94 -9.74
C THR A 163 7.03 -18.21 -8.39
N TRP A 164 5.89 -17.92 -7.76
CA TRP A 164 5.85 -17.36 -6.42
C TRP A 164 6.40 -18.33 -5.35
N ALA A 165 6.09 -19.63 -5.48
CA ALA A 165 6.65 -20.64 -4.57
C ALA A 165 8.17 -20.80 -4.73
N GLU A 166 8.70 -20.72 -5.95
CA GLU A 166 10.14 -20.71 -6.20
C GLU A 166 10.84 -19.49 -5.58
N LEU A 167 10.22 -18.31 -5.66
CA LEU A 167 10.75 -17.13 -4.96
C LEU A 167 10.86 -17.39 -3.45
N ALA A 168 9.77 -17.88 -2.83
CA ALA A 168 9.76 -18.16 -1.39
C ALA A 168 10.86 -19.17 -1.00
N ALA A 169 11.05 -20.22 -1.80
CA ALA A 169 12.04 -21.27 -1.55
C ALA A 169 13.51 -20.77 -1.61
N LYS A 170 13.78 -19.65 -2.28
CA LYS A 170 15.15 -19.08 -2.34
C LYS A 170 15.56 -18.33 -1.08
N PHE A 171 14.60 -17.99 -0.21
CA PHE A 171 14.82 -17.24 1.02
C PHE A 171 14.40 -18.01 2.28
N ALA A 172 13.94 -19.25 2.12
CA ALA A 172 13.55 -20.15 3.22
C ALA A 172 14.77 -20.80 3.90
#